data_0f7f9324c38d81b0b9f5dbe4a8cf855d
#
_entry.id   0f7f9324c38d81b0b9f5dbe4a8cf855d
#
_cell.length_a   1.000
_cell.length_b   1.000
_cell.length_c   1.000
_cell.angle_alpha   90.00
_cell.angle_beta   90.00
_cell.angle_gamma   90.00
#
_symmetry.space_group_name_H-M   'P 1'
#
loop_
_entity.id
_entity.type
_entity.pdbx_description
1 polymer ?
#
loop_
_entity_poly.entity_id
_entity_poly.type
_entity_poly.pdbx_seq_one_letter_code
_entity_poly.pdbx_strand_id
1 'polypeptide(L)'
;KKYWLELGNRQSQGHVALALKRFGKDNDTPKAIMRSLKERSVSDEEMGMFWRDEELSWWWHRAPIETQAVMIEAFDEVMNDQKSVEDCKVWLLKQKQTQDWKTTKATADAVYALVLRGSDLLASDELVKVSLAGMAPIKPEKVEAGTGFYEKRFVGPEIKPDFGKVTVTKVDEGVAWGSVHWQYMEDISKIT
;
A
#
# COMPACT_ATOMS: atom_id res chain seq x y z
N LYS A 1 25.84 -13.25 -13.81
CA LYS A 1 25.88 -13.47 -12.34
C LYS A 1 26.63 -12.34 -11.59
N LYS A 2 27.72 -11.81 -12.12
CA LYS A 2 28.63 -10.87 -11.43
C LYS A 2 28.14 -9.41 -11.41
N TYR A 3 27.46 -8.96 -12.45
CA TYR A 3 27.21 -7.54 -12.73
C TYR A 3 25.97 -6.93 -12.06
N TRP A 4 25.07 -7.73 -11.47
CA TRP A 4 23.87 -7.17 -10.85
C TRP A 4 24.19 -6.30 -9.62
N LEU A 5 25.31 -6.56 -8.94
CA LEU A 5 25.80 -5.74 -7.81
C LEU A 5 26.28 -4.35 -8.27
N GLU A 6 26.70 -4.22 -9.52
CA GLU A 6 27.13 -2.96 -10.11
C GLU A 6 25.95 -2.09 -10.58
N LEU A 7 24.76 -2.66 -10.66
CA LEU A 7 23.54 -1.92 -10.95
C LEU A 7 23.17 -1.04 -9.76
N GLY A 8 23.42 0.25 -9.87
CA GLY A 8 23.10 1.23 -8.83
C GLY A 8 21.60 1.53 -8.65
N ASN A 9 20.74 0.90 -9.45
CA ASN A 9 19.31 1.13 -9.47
C ASN A 9 18.53 -0.13 -9.05
N ARG A 10 17.72 -0.01 -8.01
CA ARG A 10 16.95 -1.13 -7.44
C ARG A 10 15.88 -1.67 -8.39
N GLN A 11 15.21 -0.80 -9.13
CA GLN A 11 14.24 -1.21 -10.14
C GLN A 11 14.90 -2.13 -11.18
N SER A 12 16.09 -1.76 -11.66
CA SER A 12 16.85 -2.60 -12.58
C SER A 12 17.25 -3.94 -11.95
N GLN A 13 17.63 -3.96 -10.67
CA GLN A 13 17.92 -5.21 -9.95
C GLN A 13 16.66 -6.10 -9.84
N GLY A 14 15.51 -5.53 -9.54
CA GLY A 14 14.22 -6.23 -9.53
C GLY A 14 13.86 -6.84 -10.89
N HIS A 15 13.99 -6.06 -11.97
CA HIS A 15 13.77 -6.57 -13.32
C HIS A 15 14.74 -7.70 -13.71
N VAL A 16 16.02 -7.60 -13.31
CA VAL A 16 16.98 -8.68 -13.54
C VAL A 16 16.61 -9.95 -12.77
N ALA A 17 16.14 -9.81 -11.52
CA ALA A 17 15.68 -10.95 -10.74
C ALA A 17 14.49 -11.65 -11.40
N LEU A 18 13.48 -10.89 -11.83
CA LEU A 18 12.31 -11.39 -12.55
C LEU A 18 12.70 -12.06 -13.88
N ALA A 19 13.55 -11.41 -14.68
CA ALA A 19 14.00 -11.95 -15.96
C ALA A 19 14.73 -13.28 -15.78
N LEU A 20 15.66 -13.38 -14.83
CA LEU A 20 16.39 -14.61 -14.54
C LEU A 20 15.46 -15.72 -14.03
N LYS A 21 14.49 -15.38 -13.19
CA LYS A 21 13.47 -16.32 -12.70
C LYS A 21 12.64 -16.88 -13.85
N ARG A 22 12.12 -16.01 -14.72
CA ARG A 22 11.30 -16.39 -15.88
C ARG A 22 12.08 -17.15 -16.94
N PHE A 23 13.37 -16.85 -17.08
CA PHE A 23 14.27 -17.58 -17.97
C PHE A 23 14.57 -19.01 -17.51
N GLY A 24 14.46 -19.29 -16.21
CA GLY A 24 14.44 -20.61 -15.61
C GLY A 24 15.78 -21.37 -15.57
N LYS A 25 16.89 -20.76 -15.98
CA LYS A 25 18.23 -21.43 -16.00
C LYS A 25 19.04 -21.24 -14.70
N ASP A 26 18.64 -20.31 -13.85
CA ASP A 26 19.34 -19.99 -12.61
C ASP A 26 18.31 -19.59 -11.55
N ASN A 27 18.17 -20.38 -10.51
CA ASN A 27 17.25 -20.11 -9.41
C ASN A 27 17.92 -19.42 -8.21
N ASP A 28 19.22 -19.46 -8.10
CA ASP A 28 19.98 -18.95 -6.94
C ASP A 28 20.26 -17.46 -7.07
N THR A 29 20.65 -17.00 -8.25
CA THR A 29 20.97 -15.58 -8.48
C THR A 29 19.75 -14.68 -8.26
N PRO A 30 18.54 -14.95 -8.82
CA PRO A 30 17.36 -14.12 -8.53
C PRO A 30 17.03 -14.07 -7.04
N LYS A 31 17.10 -15.18 -6.33
CA LYS A 31 16.89 -15.21 -4.88
C LYS A 31 17.97 -14.42 -4.11
N ALA A 32 19.23 -14.46 -4.54
CA ALA A 32 20.30 -13.67 -3.93
C ALA A 32 20.05 -12.16 -4.13
N ILE A 33 19.62 -11.75 -5.31
CA ILE A 33 19.25 -10.37 -5.60
C ILE A 33 18.11 -9.92 -4.66
N MET A 34 17.04 -10.70 -4.55
CA MET A 34 15.89 -10.35 -3.74
C MET A 34 16.22 -10.31 -2.24
N ARG A 35 17.05 -11.22 -1.73
CA ARG A 35 17.55 -11.15 -0.35
C ARG A 35 18.31 -9.86 -0.10
N SER A 36 19.23 -9.51 -0.96
CA SER A 36 19.98 -8.26 -0.86
C SER A 36 19.09 -7.01 -0.93
N LEU A 37 18.06 -7.03 -1.76
CA LEU A 37 17.08 -5.94 -1.82
C LEU A 37 16.26 -5.86 -0.53
N LYS A 38 15.84 -6.98 0.03
CA LYS A 38 15.11 -7.05 1.30
C LYS A 38 15.94 -6.55 2.48
N GLU A 39 17.19 -6.95 2.57
CA GLU A 39 18.13 -6.50 3.63
C GLU A 39 18.35 -4.99 3.63
N ARG A 40 18.22 -4.34 2.49
CA ARG A 40 18.37 -2.89 2.33
C ARG A 40 17.05 -2.12 2.40
N SER A 41 15.94 -2.80 2.62
CA SER A 41 14.64 -2.16 2.82
C SER A 41 14.49 -1.67 4.26
N VAL A 42 13.55 -0.75 4.43
CA VAL A 42 13.04 -0.35 5.74
C VAL A 42 11.69 -1.02 5.91
N SER A 43 11.48 -1.67 7.05
CA SER A 43 10.19 -2.22 7.44
C SER A 43 9.67 -1.44 8.64
N ASP A 44 8.45 -0.96 8.54
CA ASP A 44 7.76 -0.18 9.55
C ASP A 44 6.33 -0.71 9.69
N GLU A 45 5.82 -0.81 10.91
CA GLU A 45 4.48 -1.38 11.16
C GLU A 45 3.37 -0.54 10.54
N GLU A 46 3.56 0.77 10.47
CA GLU A 46 2.57 1.69 9.95
C GLU A 46 2.75 1.98 8.46
N MET A 47 4.00 2.15 8.03
CA MET A 47 4.35 2.51 6.65
C MET A 47 4.55 1.31 5.73
N GLY A 48 4.68 0.10 6.26
CA GLY A 48 5.01 -1.07 5.48
C GLY A 48 6.48 -1.17 5.10
N MET A 49 6.80 -1.79 3.97
CA MET A 49 8.18 -1.99 3.50
C MET A 49 8.50 -1.12 2.28
N PHE A 50 9.63 -0.42 2.33
CA PHE A 50 10.07 0.54 1.31
C PHE A 50 11.58 0.79 1.33
N TRP A 51 12.08 1.64 0.42
CA TRP A 51 13.50 2.02 0.31
C TRP A 51 13.64 3.54 0.36
N ARG A 52 14.21 4.07 1.44
CA ARG A 52 14.34 5.53 1.69
C ARG A 52 15.07 6.29 0.60
N ASP A 53 16.10 5.70 0.02
CA ASP A 53 16.91 6.39 -1.01
C ASP A 53 16.11 6.64 -2.29
N GLU A 54 15.13 5.80 -2.58
CA GLU A 54 14.23 5.99 -3.72
C GLU A 54 13.18 7.08 -3.41
N GLU A 55 12.67 7.09 -2.18
CA GLU A 55 11.65 8.02 -1.73
C GLU A 55 12.13 9.49 -1.76
N LEU A 56 13.38 9.73 -1.35
CA LEU A 56 13.98 11.06 -1.29
C LEU A 56 14.53 11.56 -2.64
N SER A 57 14.43 10.77 -3.68
CA SER A 57 15.02 11.11 -4.97
C SER A 57 14.13 12.01 -5.82
N TRP A 58 14.69 13.15 -6.26
CA TRP A 58 14.12 14.01 -7.29
C TRP A 58 14.51 13.59 -8.72
N TRP A 59 15.38 12.59 -8.87
CA TRP A 59 15.82 12.10 -10.16
C TRP A 59 14.74 11.23 -10.79
N TRP A 60 14.32 11.55 -12.00
CA TRP A 60 13.27 10.86 -12.75
C TRP A 60 13.51 9.34 -12.91
N HIS A 61 14.77 8.90 -12.91
CA HIS A 61 15.14 7.48 -13.06
C HIS A 61 15.08 6.67 -11.77
N ARG A 62 14.80 7.31 -10.66
CA ARG A 62 14.59 6.64 -9.36
C ARG A 62 13.13 6.49 -9.00
N ALA A 63 12.27 6.39 -9.97
CA ALA A 63 10.82 6.25 -9.88
C ALA A 63 10.37 5.40 -8.68
N PRO A 64 10.07 5.96 -7.48
CA PRO A 64 9.83 5.17 -6.27
C PRO A 64 8.58 4.30 -6.36
N ILE A 65 7.54 4.78 -7.02
CA ILE A 65 6.29 4.03 -7.20
C ILE A 65 6.49 2.84 -8.13
N GLU A 66 7.12 3.05 -9.26
CA GLU A 66 7.44 1.99 -10.23
C GLU A 66 8.43 0.98 -9.64
N THR A 67 9.39 1.44 -8.85
CA THR A 67 10.32 0.57 -8.12
C THR A 67 9.56 -0.32 -7.15
N GLN A 68 8.64 0.25 -6.38
CA GLN A 68 7.81 -0.48 -5.43
C GLN A 68 6.95 -1.53 -6.14
N ALA A 69 6.32 -1.17 -7.25
CA ALA A 69 5.52 -2.09 -8.06
C ALA A 69 6.34 -3.30 -8.55
N VAL A 70 7.54 -3.06 -9.07
CA VAL A 70 8.46 -4.14 -9.49
C VAL A 70 8.88 -5.01 -8.30
N MET A 71 9.09 -4.43 -7.11
CA MET A 71 9.44 -5.21 -5.92
C MET A 71 8.30 -6.12 -5.47
N ILE A 72 7.04 -5.64 -5.49
CA ILE A 72 5.86 -6.47 -5.21
C ILE A 72 5.86 -7.69 -6.13
N GLU A 73 6.00 -7.49 -7.43
CA GLU A 73 6.05 -8.57 -8.42
C GLU A 73 7.23 -9.52 -8.18
N ALA A 74 8.40 -8.99 -7.88
CA ALA A 74 9.60 -9.79 -7.68
C ALA A 74 9.58 -10.59 -6.37
N PHE A 75 9.05 -10.05 -5.27
CA PHE A 75 8.87 -10.81 -4.03
C PHE A 75 7.86 -11.93 -4.20
N ASP A 76 6.80 -11.70 -4.94
CA ASP A 76 5.80 -12.72 -5.26
C ASP A 76 6.42 -13.84 -6.11
N GLU A 77 6.91 -13.54 -7.30
CA GLU A 77 7.36 -14.55 -8.27
C GLU A 77 8.66 -15.24 -7.89
N VAL A 78 9.65 -14.52 -7.34
CA VAL A 78 10.98 -15.06 -7.07
C VAL A 78 11.06 -15.73 -5.72
N MET A 79 10.45 -15.11 -4.69
CA MET A 79 10.60 -15.53 -3.31
C MET A 79 9.36 -16.24 -2.75
N ASN A 80 8.19 -16.05 -3.35
CA ASN A 80 6.88 -16.40 -2.79
C ASN A 80 6.71 -15.83 -1.35
N ASP A 81 7.21 -14.61 -1.15
CA ASP A 81 7.25 -13.93 0.15
C ASP A 81 6.05 -13.00 0.29
N GLN A 82 4.90 -13.58 0.61
CA GLN A 82 3.63 -12.86 0.72
C GLN A 82 3.67 -11.74 1.77
N LYS A 83 4.42 -11.93 2.86
CA LYS A 83 4.57 -10.87 3.86
C LYS A 83 5.23 -9.62 3.26
N SER A 84 6.33 -9.78 2.54
CA SER A 84 7.00 -8.64 1.88
C SER A 84 6.13 -8.01 0.80
N VAL A 85 5.35 -8.82 0.08
CA VAL A 85 4.36 -8.33 -0.91
C VAL A 85 3.33 -7.42 -0.23
N GLU A 86 2.70 -7.87 0.85
CA GLU A 86 1.69 -7.08 1.56
C GLU A 86 2.29 -5.83 2.21
N ASP A 87 3.45 -5.94 2.84
CA ASP A 87 4.15 -4.78 3.43
C ASP A 87 4.50 -3.72 2.35
N CYS A 88 4.91 -4.15 1.16
CA CYS A 88 5.14 -3.25 0.01
C CYS A 88 3.85 -2.60 -0.49
N LYS A 89 2.73 -3.32 -0.52
CA LYS A 89 1.43 -2.78 -0.88
C LYS A 89 0.94 -1.73 0.11
N VAL A 90 1.15 -1.95 1.41
CA VAL A 90 0.81 -0.96 2.45
C VAL A 90 1.50 0.37 2.15
N TRP A 91 2.80 0.37 1.88
CA TRP A 91 3.51 1.60 1.52
C TRP A 91 2.94 2.27 0.27
N LEU A 92 2.67 1.49 -0.77
CA LEU A 92 2.14 2.00 -2.03
C LEU A 92 0.78 2.70 -1.86
N LEU A 93 -0.10 2.12 -1.04
CA LEU A 93 -1.40 2.71 -0.67
C LEU A 93 -1.24 3.97 0.19
N LYS A 94 -0.31 3.98 1.14
CA LYS A 94 0.01 5.16 1.96
C LYS A 94 0.48 6.33 1.11
N GLN A 95 1.29 6.08 0.09
CA GLN A 95 1.70 7.12 -0.86
C GLN A 95 0.50 7.73 -1.59
N LYS A 96 -0.50 6.94 -1.97
CA LYS A 96 -1.72 7.45 -2.60
C LYS A 96 -2.56 8.33 -1.66
N GLN A 97 -2.57 8.01 -0.36
CA GLN A 97 -3.31 8.79 0.64
C GLN A 97 -2.69 10.16 0.92
N THR A 98 -1.36 10.26 0.90
CA THR A 98 -0.60 11.47 1.23
C THR A 98 -0.23 12.30 0.01
N GLN A 99 -0.04 11.65 -1.13
CA GLN A 99 0.35 12.23 -2.40
C GLN A 99 -0.33 11.48 -3.54
N ASP A 100 -0.36 12.07 -4.71
CA ASP A 100 -0.73 11.34 -5.93
C ASP A 100 0.49 10.56 -6.47
N TRP A 101 0.23 9.55 -7.28
CA TRP A 101 1.30 8.77 -7.94
C TRP A 101 1.91 9.51 -9.15
N LYS A 102 1.99 10.81 -9.09
CA LYS A 102 2.67 11.80 -9.96
C LYS A 102 2.61 11.59 -11.48
N THR A 103 2.65 10.36 -12.00
CA THR A 103 2.64 10.05 -13.44
C THR A 103 1.63 8.96 -13.78
N THR A 104 1.15 8.96 -15.03
CA THR A 104 0.26 7.91 -15.54
C THR A 104 0.94 6.54 -15.53
N LYS A 105 2.24 6.47 -15.80
CA LYS A 105 3.02 5.24 -15.71
C LYS A 105 3.06 4.70 -14.27
N ALA A 106 3.41 5.53 -13.30
CA ALA A 106 3.41 5.17 -11.89
C ALA A 106 2.03 4.67 -11.44
N THR A 107 0.97 5.35 -11.85
CA THR A 107 -0.40 4.93 -11.57
C THR A 107 -0.73 3.55 -12.16
N ALA A 108 -0.37 3.32 -13.41
CA ALA A 108 -0.60 2.03 -14.07
C ALA A 108 0.17 0.89 -13.40
N ASP A 109 1.45 1.09 -13.10
CA ASP A 109 2.30 0.10 -12.44
C ASP A 109 1.81 -0.20 -11.02
N ALA A 110 1.39 0.83 -10.28
CA ALA A 110 0.83 0.67 -8.93
C ALA A 110 -0.49 -0.11 -8.93
N VAL A 111 -1.42 0.24 -9.80
CA VAL A 111 -2.70 -0.49 -9.95
C VAL A 111 -2.44 -1.93 -10.34
N TYR A 112 -1.57 -2.17 -11.31
CA TYR A 112 -1.18 -3.51 -11.73
C TYR A 112 -0.64 -4.35 -10.54
N ALA A 113 0.30 -3.79 -9.78
CA ALA A 113 0.90 -4.49 -8.65
C ALA A 113 -0.10 -4.77 -7.52
N LEU A 114 -1.03 -3.84 -7.25
CA LEU A 114 -2.04 -4.00 -6.22
C LEU A 114 -3.09 -5.06 -6.57
N VAL A 115 -3.48 -5.15 -7.84
CA VAL A 115 -4.57 -6.02 -8.29
C VAL A 115 -4.09 -7.43 -8.62
N LEU A 116 -2.92 -7.57 -9.26
CA LEU A 116 -2.49 -8.86 -9.82
C LEU A 116 -1.52 -9.65 -8.93
N ARG A 117 -1.06 -9.09 -7.80
CA ARG A 117 -0.05 -9.75 -6.97
C ARG A 117 -0.48 -9.83 -5.50
N GLY A 118 -0.12 -10.96 -4.86
CA GLY A 118 -0.47 -11.23 -3.47
C GLY A 118 -1.92 -11.64 -3.29
N SER A 119 -2.51 -11.29 -2.15
CA SER A 119 -3.93 -11.56 -1.86
C SER A 119 -4.84 -10.88 -2.88
N ASP A 120 -5.87 -11.57 -3.30
CA ASP A 120 -6.90 -11.01 -4.17
C ASP A 120 -7.71 -9.94 -3.41
N LEU A 121 -7.38 -8.68 -3.66
CA LEU A 121 -8.03 -7.54 -3.02
C LEU A 121 -9.48 -7.34 -3.49
N LEU A 122 -9.86 -8.01 -4.58
CA LEU A 122 -11.19 -7.94 -5.18
C LEU A 122 -12.01 -9.22 -4.95
N ALA A 123 -11.49 -10.17 -4.18
CA ALA A 123 -12.12 -11.46 -3.94
C ALA A 123 -13.48 -11.37 -3.23
N SER A 124 -13.81 -10.24 -2.64
CA SER A 124 -15.05 -10.06 -1.90
C SER A 124 -15.67 -8.68 -2.12
N ASP A 125 -16.99 -8.69 -2.31
CA ASP A 125 -17.85 -7.51 -2.38
C ASP A 125 -18.36 -7.06 -0.99
N GLU A 126 -17.95 -7.75 0.09
CA GLU A 126 -18.39 -7.42 1.44
C GLU A 126 -17.82 -6.09 1.93
N LEU A 127 -18.72 -5.19 2.29
CA LEU A 127 -18.36 -3.87 2.78
C LEU A 127 -17.72 -3.94 4.18
N VAL A 128 -16.75 -3.08 4.39
CA VAL A 128 -16.20 -2.84 5.73
C VAL A 128 -17.29 -2.27 6.63
N LYS A 129 -17.44 -2.83 7.82
CA LYS A 129 -18.40 -2.36 8.83
C LYS A 129 -17.72 -1.35 9.73
N VAL A 130 -18.26 -0.14 9.78
CA VAL A 130 -17.81 0.93 10.65
C VAL A 130 -18.85 1.18 11.71
N SER A 131 -18.45 1.17 12.98
CA SER A 131 -19.32 1.46 14.14
C SER A 131 -18.74 2.59 14.97
N LEU A 132 -19.58 3.44 15.48
CA LEU A 132 -19.21 4.53 16.38
C LEU A 132 -19.78 4.26 17.77
N ALA A 133 -18.98 4.48 18.82
CA ALA A 133 -19.40 4.35 20.22
C ALA A 133 -20.06 2.99 20.57
N GLY A 134 -19.69 1.90 19.87
CA GLY A 134 -20.28 0.58 20.07
C GLY A 134 -21.73 0.43 19.56
N MET A 135 -22.23 1.38 18.80
CA MET A 135 -23.52 1.28 18.14
C MET A 135 -23.51 0.28 16.99
N ALA A 136 -24.67 -0.03 16.44
CA ALA A 136 -24.79 -0.84 15.22
C ALA A 136 -23.97 -0.23 14.08
N PRO A 137 -23.42 -1.06 13.17
CA PRO A 137 -22.65 -0.58 12.03
C PRO A 137 -23.41 0.48 11.23
N ILE A 138 -22.68 1.50 10.79
CA ILE A 138 -23.22 2.58 9.94
C ILE A 138 -23.70 1.93 8.64
N LYS A 139 -24.95 2.22 8.27
CA LYS A 139 -25.49 1.86 6.97
C LYS A 139 -25.09 2.94 5.96
N PRO A 140 -24.31 2.64 4.93
CA PRO A 140 -23.97 3.60 3.90
C PRO A 140 -25.22 4.00 3.12
N GLU A 141 -25.37 5.29 2.85
CA GLU A 141 -26.49 5.81 2.04
C GLU A 141 -26.23 5.57 0.55
N LYS A 142 -24.98 5.61 0.17
CA LYS A 142 -24.51 5.38 -1.21
C LYS A 142 -23.20 4.63 -1.18
N VAL A 143 -23.11 3.58 -1.96
CA VAL A 143 -21.90 2.79 -2.17
C VAL A 143 -21.51 2.92 -3.63
N GLU A 144 -20.24 3.20 -3.89
CA GLU A 144 -19.75 3.28 -5.25
C GLU A 144 -19.58 1.86 -5.82
N ALA A 145 -20.21 1.60 -6.94
CA ALA A 145 -20.17 0.31 -7.58
C ALA A 145 -18.74 -0.04 -8.05
N GLY A 146 -18.30 -1.26 -7.77
CA GLY A 146 -17.00 -1.79 -8.18
C GLY A 146 -15.85 -1.47 -7.21
N THR A 147 -15.93 -0.42 -6.41
CA THR A 147 -14.89 -0.09 -5.41
C THR A 147 -15.33 -0.38 -3.97
N GLY A 148 -16.63 -0.49 -3.73
CA GLY A 148 -17.18 -0.58 -2.39
C GLY A 148 -16.96 0.67 -1.53
N PHE A 149 -16.50 1.77 -2.14
CA PHE A 149 -16.27 3.02 -1.42
C PHE A 149 -17.59 3.62 -0.93
N TYR A 150 -17.59 4.06 0.31
CA TYR A 150 -18.66 4.88 0.86
C TYR A 150 -18.12 5.92 1.82
N GLU A 151 -18.84 7.01 1.95
CA GLU A 151 -18.59 8.09 2.88
C GLU A 151 -19.82 8.34 3.74
N LYS A 152 -19.63 8.62 5.03
CA LYS A 152 -20.66 9.11 5.93
C LYS A 152 -20.15 10.31 6.68
N ARG A 153 -20.88 11.40 6.57
CA ARG A 153 -20.60 12.66 7.26
C ARG A 153 -21.64 12.91 8.34
N PHE A 154 -21.15 13.27 9.52
CA PHE A 154 -21.98 13.74 10.64
C PHE A 154 -21.72 15.23 10.83
N VAL A 155 -22.77 16.02 11.08
CA VAL A 155 -22.63 17.46 11.21
C VAL A 155 -23.39 17.99 12.43
N GLY A 156 -22.81 18.98 13.10
CA GLY A 156 -23.43 19.70 14.19
C GLY A 156 -24.01 18.80 15.30
N PRO A 157 -25.32 18.84 15.56
CA PRO A 157 -25.95 18.12 16.67
C PRO A 157 -25.92 16.60 16.57
N GLU A 158 -25.59 16.05 15.38
CA GLU A 158 -25.45 14.60 15.19
C GLU A 158 -24.20 14.06 15.85
N ILE A 159 -23.19 14.92 16.06
CA ILE A 159 -21.92 14.54 16.63
C ILE A 159 -22.06 14.40 18.15
N LYS A 160 -21.70 13.22 18.66
CA LYS A 160 -21.69 12.91 20.08
C LYS A 160 -20.26 12.74 20.59
N PRO A 161 -19.98 13.05 21.86
CA PRO A 161 -18.63 12.88 22.43
C PRO A 161 -18.07 11.47 22.25
N ASP A 162 -18.91 10.45 22.34
CA ASP A 162 -18.54 9.04 22.23
C ASP A 162 -18.14 8.63 20.81
N PHE A 163 -18.39 9.45 19.77
CA PHE A 163 -18.02 9.16 18.38
C PHE A 163 -16.51 9.10 18.17
N GLY A 164 -15.71 9.56 19.11
CA GLY A 164 -14.26 9.35 19.11
C GLY A 164 -13.85 7.87 19.18
N LYS A 165 -14.75 6.97 19.63
CA LYS A 165 -14.52 5.53 19.60
C LYS A 165 -15.03 4.94 18.30
N VAL A 166 -14.12 4.78 17.33
CA VAL A 166 -14.41 4.18 16.03
C VAL A 166 -13.96 2.72 16.02
N THR A 167 -14.85 1.84 15.60
CA THR A 167 -14.53 0.42 15.40
C THR A 167 -14.73 0.08 13.92
N VAL A 168 -13.68 -0.42 13.30
CA VAL A 168 -13.68 -0.85 11.91
C VAL A 168 -13.54 -2.36 11.88
N THR A 169 -14.46 -3.05 11.23
CA THR A 169 -14.45 -4.52 11.13
C THR A 169 -14.47 -4.91 9.66
N LYS A 170 -13.44 -5.60 9.23
CA LYS A 170 -13.42 -6.32 7.96
C LYS A 170 -13.91 -7.75 8.20
N VAL A 171 -14.84 -8.21 7.37
CA VAL A 171 -15.55 -9.48 7.57
C VAL A 171 -14.84 -10.63 6.88
N ASP A 172 -14.14 -10.35 5.81
CA ASP A 172 -13.52 -11.30 4.91
C ASP A 172 -12.04 -11.02 4.67
N GLU A 173 -11.39 -11.86 3.89
CA GLU A 173 -9.99 -11.69 3.48
C GLU A 173 -9.83 -10.49 2.54
N GLY A 174 -8.62 -9.95 2.46
CA GLY A 174 -8.26 -8.81 1.64
C GLY A 174 -7.93 -7.57 2.46
N VAL A 175 -7.65 -6.47 1.78
CA VAL A 175 -7.26 -5.18 2.38
C VAL A 175 -8.38 -4.17 2.21
N ALA A 176 -8.70 -3.48 3.28
CA ALA A 176 -9.57 -2.31 3.24
C ALA A 176 -8.85 -1.13 3.89
N TRP A 177 -9.07 0.05 3.37
CA TRP A 177 -8.52 1.28 3.92
C TRP A 177 -9.57 2.36 3.98
N GLY A 178 -9.37 3.29 4.87
CA GLY A 178 -10.25 4.43 5.04
C GLY A 178 -9.61 5.49 5.90
N SER A 179 -10.29 6.61 6.05
CA SER A 179 -9.86 7.70 6.91
C SER A 179 -11.03 8.21 7.74
N VAL A 180 -10.69 8.67 8.93
CA VAL A 180 -11.62 9.37 9.81
C VAL A 180 -11.13 10.81 9.93
N HIS A 181 -11.97 11.74 9.48
CA HIS A 181 -11.68 13.16 9.57
C HIS A 181 -12.52 13.75 10.71
N TRP A 182 -11.83 14.30 11.70
CA TRP A 182 -12.43 14.99 12.82
C TRP A 182 -12.16 16.49 12.69
N GLN A 183 -13.21 17.26 12.49
CA GLN A 183 -13.09 18.71 12.34
C GLN A 183 -13.93 19.41 13.41
N TYR A 184 -13.31 20.29 14.15
CA TYR A 184 -13.97 21.11 15.18
C TYR A 184 -13.40 22.52 15.18
N MET A 185 -14.16 23.45 15.74
CA MET A 185 -13.68 24.80 16.00
C MET A 185 -13.48 24.97 17.50
N GLU A 186 -12.35 25.58 17.87
CA GLU A 186 -12.04 25.90 19.25
C GLU A 186 -11.61 27.36 19.39
N ASP A 187 -11.84 27.94 20.53
CA ASP A 187 -11.40 29.30 20.83
C ASP A 187 -9.87 29.33 20.90
N ILE A 188 -9.26 30.30 20.21
CA ILE A 188 -7.79 30.46 20.13
C ILE A 188 -7.17 30.59 21.51
N SER A 189 -7.88 31.17 22.48
CA SER A 189 -7.42 31.29 23.87
C SER A 189 -7.24 29.97 24.61
N LYS A 190 -7.77 28.85 24.08
CA LYS A 190 -7.67 27.51 24.67
C LYS A 190 -6.61 26.64 24.03
N ILE A 191 -5.98 27.12 22.98
CA ILE A 191 -4.86 26.42 22.32
C ILE A 191 -3.58 26.85 23.04
N THR A 192 -3.09 26.01 23.94
CA THR A 192 -1.80 26.18 24.66
C THR A 192 -0.73 25.30 24.04
#